data_a51e4a97f08a5d75c2d6036fc54dd00a
#
_entry.id   a51e4a97f08a5d75c2d6036fc54dd00a
#
_cell.length_a   1.000
_cell.length_b   1.000
_cell.length_c   1.000
_cell.angle_alpha   90.00
_cell.angle_beta   90.00
_cell.angle_gamma   90.00
#
_symmetry.space_group_name_H-M   'P 1'
#
loop_
_entity.id
_entity.type
_entity.pdbx_description
1 polymer ?
#
loop_
_entity_poly.entity_id
_entity_poly.type
_entity_poly.pdbx_seq_one_letter_code
_entity_poly.pdbx_strand_id
1 'polypeptide(L)'
;MNICKTLKSKVVPSYTIIAFLLFSNAINASSWPTKSWDMADPKSLGMNADSLRAYSDQLKNGSHGYIDGMLITRNGKIVFEEKYSTNYDSLYKSTNTSPGKYNYYDSEWHPYYKDTDLHTMQSVSKSFTSTAIAIANKNGDIPDLNEKIMNYFQELTSKNPNQLRNKISILDVLNMSSGIEWDESSMAYTDASSNCVQMEKSSDWVQYVIDQNMAHDPGTKFNYNSGETMLLSKLINKTTGMDLADYLEDNLFSKIGINNNFFWKHTPKGLTDAEGGLYLTPRDLAKFGYLILNKGNWDGDQILPEEWVNQIH
;
A
#
# COMPACT_ATOMS: atom_id res chain seq x y z
N MET A 1 81.87 50.24 39.92
CA MET A 1 80.77 49.61 40.67
C MET A 1 79.48 49.79 39.88
N ASN A 2 79.16 48.88 38.96
CA ASN A 2 78.11 49.04 37.97
C ASN A 2 76.83 48.29 38.44
N ILE A 3 75.73 49.03 38.48
CA ILE A 3 74.40 48.51 38.74
C ILE A 3 73.65 48.39 37.40
N CYS A 4 73.53 47.20 36.95
CA CYS A 4 72.79 46.86 35.76
C CYS A 4 71.29 46.71 36.14
N LYS A 5 70.42 47.58 35.62
CA LYS A 5 68.93 47.49 35.77
C LYS A 5 68.37 46.70 34.62
N THR A 6 67.84 45.55 34.92
CA THR A 6 67.14 44.66 34.00
C THR A 6 65.69 45.16 33.80
N LEU A 7 65.34 45.55 32.58
CA LEU A 7 63.97 45.80 32.19
C LEU A 7 63.23 44.48 31.92
N LYS A 8 62.21 44.20 32.71
CA LYS A 8 61.28 43.09 32.44
C LYS A 8 60.21 43.58 31.45
N SER A 9 60.25 43.05 30.22
CA SER A 9 59.18 43.21 29.25
C SER A 9 57.97 42.35 29.67
N LYS A 10 56.82 43.00 29.84
CA LYS A 10 55.54 42.28 30.03
C LYS A 10 55.05 41.82 28.67
N VAL A 11 55.00 40.50 28.47
CA VAL A 11 54.33 39.88 27.35
C VAL A 11 52.82 39.85 27.66
N VAL A 12 52.00 40.55 26.85
CA VAL A 12 50.56 40.46 26.91
C VAL A 12 50.12 39.32 25.97
N PRO A 13 49.43 38.32 26.46
CA PRO A 13 48.96 37.28 25.57
C PRO A 13 47.77 37.81 24.72
N SER A 14 47.96 37.80 23.40
CA SER A 14 46.86 37.99 22.43
C SER A 14 45.96 36.78 22.43
N TYR A 15 44.78 36.93 23.00
CA TYR A 15 43.73 35.92 22.83
C TYR A 15 43.07 36.14 21.46
N THR A 16 43.39 35.29 20.51
CA THR A 16 42.66 35.19 19.22
C THR A 16 41.33 34.48 19.49
N ILE A 17 40.23 35.22 19.56
CA ILE A 17 38.91 34.69 19.64
C ILE A 17 38.56 34.13 18.24
N ILE A 18 38.64 32.82 18.05
CA ILE A 18 38.11 32.12 16.88
C ILE A 18 36.60 32.00 17.10
N ALA A 19 35.83 32.91 16.50
CA ALA A 19 34.39 32.78 16.43
C ALA A 19 34.04 31.64 15.45
N PHE A 20 33.70 30.48 15.97
CA PHE A 20 33.05 29.43 15.19
C PHE A 20 31.63 29.90 14.85
N LEU A 21 31.46 30.45 13.66
CA LEU A 21 30.14 30.59 13.05
C LEU A 21 29.62 29.16 12.76
N LEU A 22 28.87 28.58 13.69
CA LEU A 22 28.00 27.45 13.45
C LEU A 22 26.93 27.94 12.47
N PHE A 23 27.16 27.72 11.17
CA PHE A 23 26.08 27.70 10.21
C PHE A 23 25.24 26.45 10.59
N SER A 24 24.25 26.65 11.44
CA SER A 24 23.13 25.73 11.51
C SER A 24 22.45 25.77 10.15
N ASN A 25 22.84 24.88 9.24
CA ASN A 25 21.91 24.47 8.20
C ASN A 25 20.68 24.00 8.96
N ALA A 26 19.67 24.84 9.06
CA ALA A 26 18.33 24.38 9.37
C ALA A 26 17.99 23.41 8.24
N ILE A 27 18.33 22.14 8.43
CA ILE A 27 17.69 21.06 7.72
C ILE A 27 16.23 21.30 8.06
N ASN A 28 15.45 21.81 7.10
CA ASN A 28 14.01 21.83 7.21
C ASN A 28 13.64 20.38 7.51
N ALA A 29 13.42 20.08 8.78
CA ALA A 29 12.90 18.78 9.19
C ALA A 29 11.63 18.62 8.35
N SER A 30 11.64 17.66 7.45
CA SER A 30 10.48 17.33 6.64
C SER A 30 9.37 17.04 7.63
N SER A 31 8.31 17.86 7.64
CA SER A 31 7.19 17.59 8.51
C SER A 31 6.51 16.32 7.96
N TRP A 32 6.48 15.28 8.78
CA TRP A 32 5.79 14.05 8.40
C TRP A 32 4.28 14.29 8.39
N PRO A 33 3.57 13.84 7.36
CA PRO A 33 2.15 14.12 7.19
C PRO A 33 1.24 13.25 8.08
N THR A 34 1.71 12.88 9.26
CA THR A 34 0.96 12.02 10.20
C THR A 34 -0.38 12.66 10.60
N LYS A 35 -0.39 13.94 10.90
CA LYS A 35 -1.64 14.67 11.24
C LYS A 35 -2.31 15.24 9.99
N SER A 36 -1.53 15.88 9.13
CA SER A 36 -2.00 16.52 7.90
C SER A 36 -0.84 16.77 6.96
N TRP A 37 -1.12 16.80 5.66
CA TRP A 37 -0.15 17.21 4.66
C TRP A 37 0.05 18.71 4.67
N ASP A 38 1.30 19.16 4.64
CA ASP A 38 1.64 20.51 4.26
C ASP A 38 1.44 20.72 2.75
N MET A 39 1.07 21.94 2.36
CA MET A 39 0.94 22.34 0.96
C MET A 39 2.15 23.19 0.55
N ALA A 40 2.56 23.09 -0.71
CA ALA A 40 3.60 23.95 -1.28
C ALA A 40 3.27 24.33 -2.73
N ASP A 41 3.72 25.53 -3.14
CA ASP A 41 3.66 25.90 -4.56
C ASP A 41 4.58 24.99 -5.37
N PRO A 42 4.10 24.34 -6.46
CA PRO A 42 4.91 23.47 -7.30
C PRO A 42 6.22 24.11 -7.76
N LYS A 43 6.19 25.40 -8.12
CA LYS A 43 7.39 26.14 -8.59
C LYS A 43 8.44 26.26 -7.50
N SER A 44 8.04 26.41 -6.22
CA SER A 44 8.96 26.47 -5.08
C SER A 44 9.76 25.18 -4.87
N LEU A 45 9.25 24.07 -5.37
CA LEU A 45 9.87 22.73 -5.32
C LEU A 45 10.38 22.25 -6.68
N GLY A 46 10.57 23.18 -7.64
CA GLY A 46 11.17 22.89 -8.95
C GLY A 46 10.25 22.14 -9.91
N MET A 47 8.93 22.23 -9.75
CA MET A 47 7.96 21.62 -10.67
C MET A 47 7.32 22.69 -11.57
N ASN A 48 6.94 22.30 -12.78
CA ASN A 48 6.24 23.18 -13.71
C ASN A 48 4.73 23.15 -13.43
N ALA A 49 4.24 24.21 -12.77
CA ALA A 49 2.84 24.34 -12.40
C ALA A 49 1.89 24.39 -13.62
N ASP A 50 2.35 24.95 -14.75
CA ASP A 50 1.52 25.08 -15.94
C ASP A 50 1.36 23.71 -16.64
N SER A 51 2.42 22.88 -16.66
CA SER A 51 2.35 21.51 -17.14
C SER A 51 1.44 20.64 -16.25
N LEU A 52 1.46 20.81 -14.93
CA LEU A 52 0.56 20.11 -14.03
C LEU A 52 -0.90 20.47 -14.31
N ARG A 53 -1.21 21.75 -14.48
CA ARG A 53 -2.54 22.21 -14.84
C ARG A 53 -2.99 21.66 -16.20
N ALA A 54 -2.15 21.77 -17.21
CA ALA A 54 -2.48 21.27 -18.54
C ALA A 54 -2.76 19.75 -18.54
N TYR A 55 -2.02 18.98 -17.74
CA TYR A 55 -2.28 17.56 -17.59
C TYR A 55 -3.59 17.30 -16.82
N SER A 56 -3.83 18.03 -15.74
CA SER A 56 -5.08 17.99 -14.99
C SER A 56 -6.29 18.27 -15.88
N ASP A 57 -6.22 19.26 -16.78
CA ASP A 57 -7.28 19.56 -17.74
C ASP A 57 -7.55 18.38 -18.70
N GLN A 58 -6.51 17.63 -19.09
CA GLN A 58 -6.68 16.42 -19.90
C GLN A 58 -7.36 15.29 -19.11
N LEU A 59 -7.06 15.13 -17.83
CA LEU A 59 -7.76 14.17 -16.96
C LEU A 59 -9.22 14.55 -16.81
N LYS A 60 -9.50 15.82 -16.55
CA LYS A 60 -10.84 16.36 -16.34
C LYS A 60 -11.75 16.24 -17.57
N ASN A 61 -11.21 16.39 -18.78
CA ASN A 61 -11.98 16.30 -20.02
C ASN A 61 -12.15 14.86 -20.54
N GLY A 62 -11.64 13.85 -19.80
CA GLY A 62 -11.80 12.44 -20.15
C GLY A 62 -10.82 11.92 -21.20
N SER A 63 -9.79 12.68 -21.60
CA SER A 63 -8.79 12.24 -22.59
C SER A 63 -8.03 10.97 -22.17
N HIS A 64 -8.04 10.65 -20.88
CA HIS A 64 -7.41 9.47 -20.28
C HIS A 64 -8.41 8.51 -19.62
N GLY A 65 -9.68 8.55 -20.03
CA GLY A 65 -10.75 7.78 -19.41
C GLY A 65 -11.33 8.48 -18.16
N TYR A 66 -11.96 7.70 -17.29
CA TYR A 66 -12.60 8.23 -16.08
C TYR A 66 -11.57 8.26 -14.94
N ILE A 67 -11.14 9.48 -14.59
CA ILE A 67 -10.22 9.74 -13.50
C ILE A 67 -10.93 10.61 -12.48
N ASP A 68 -10.97 10.20 -11.24
CA ASP A 68 -11.70 10.89 -10.17
C ASP A 68 -10.86 11.90 -9.40
N GLY A 69 -9.55 11.84 -9.51
CA GLY A 69 -8.67 12.82 -8.87
C GLY A 69 -7.21 12.62 -9.20
N MET A 70 -6.43 13.67 -8.97
CA MET A 70 -4.97 13.67 -9.08
C MET A 70 -4.37 14.33 -7.83
N LEU A 71 -3.43 13.64 -7.20
CA LEU A 71 -2.65 14.16 -6.07
C LEU A 71 -1.17 13.89 -6.33
N ILE A 72 -0.35 14.92 -6.17
CA ILE A 72 1.11 14.83 -6.32
C ILE A 72 1.78 15.38 -5.07
N THR A 73 2.71 14.60 -4.54
CA THR A 73 3.56 15.01 -3.43
C THR A 73 5.00 15.20 -3.89
N ARG A 74 5.69 16.15 -3.29
CA ARG A 74 7.13 16.34 -3.46
C ARG A 74 7.76 16.84 -2.16
N ASN A 75 8.86 16.21 -1.77
CA ASN A 75 9.58 16.55 -0.53
C ASN A 75 8.66 16.60 0.71
N GLY A 76 7.75 15.60 0.84
CA GLY A 76 6.83 15.51 1.98
C GLY A 76 5.67 16.51 1.97
N LYS A 77 5.42 17.21 0.86
CA LYS A 77 4.34 18.20 0.73
C LYS A 77 3.46 17.90 -0.47
N ILE A 78 2.16 18.19 -0.37
CA ILE A 78 1.28 18.18 -1.54
C ILE A 78 1.59 19.43 -2.37
N VAL A 79 1.91 19.24 -3.65
CA VAL A 79 2.19 20.28 -4.63
C VAL A 79 1.08 20.45 -5.65
N PHE A 80 0.24 19.46 -5.79
CA PHE A 80 -0.95 19.49 -6.64
C PHE A 80 -1.99 18.53 -6.10
N GLU A 81 -3.25 18.96 -6.06
CA GLU A 81 -4.40 18.13 -5.73
C GLU A 81 -5.63 18.70 -6.42
N GLU A 82 -6.31 17.85 -7.17
CA GLU A 82 -7.58 18.19 -7.81
C GLU A 82 -8.50 16.95 -7.82
N LYS A 83 -9.77 17.17 -7.52
CA LYS A 83 -10.84 16.17 -7.62
C LYS A 83 -11.68 16.48 -8.86
N TYR A 84 -11.91 15.46 -9.66
CA TYR A 84 -12.74 15.58 -10.86
C TYR A 84 -14.13 15.00 -10.57
N SER A 85 -15.15 15.66 -11.07
CA SER A 85 -16.52 15.17 -10.91
C SER A 85 -16.88 14.24 -12.07
N THR A 86 -17.03 12.96 -11.80
CA THR A 86 -17.56 11.98 -12.74
C THR A 86 -19.04 11.78 -12.46
N ASN A 87 -19.88 11.89 -13.50
CA ASN A 87 -21.32 11.62 -13.36
C ASN A 87 -21.58 10.12 -13.53
N TYR A 88 -21.41 9.36 -12.44
CA TYR A 88 -21.58 7.91 -12.42
C TYR A 88 -23.02 7.48 -12.77
N ASP A 89 -24.05 8.25 -12.40
CA ASP A 89 -25.44 7.95 -12.79
C ASP A 89 -25.63 7.96 -14.31
N SER A 90 -24.99 8.90 -15.00
CA SER A 90 -25.00 8.93 -16.46
C SER A 90 -24.21 7.77 -17.06
N LEU A 91 -23.09 7.39 -16.46
CA LEU A 91 -22.30 6.24 -16.89
C LEU A 91 -23.08 4.94 -16.73
N TYR A 92 -23.69 4.70 -15.58
CA TYR A 92 -24.51 3.50 -15.34
C TYR A 92 -25.67 3.39 -16.32
N LYS A 93 -26.31 4.50 -16.66
CA LYS A 93 -27.42 4.53 -17.64
C LYS A 93 -26.95 4.28 -19.08
N SER A 94 -25.71 4.61 -19.42
CA SER A 94 -25.17 4.50 -20.78
C SER A 94 -24.53 3.13 -21.08
N THR A 95 -24.27 2.32 -20.06
CA THR A 95 -23.63 1.01 -20.22
C THR A 95 -24.69 -0.09 -20.36
N ASN A 96 -24.61 -0.89 -21.43
CA ASN A 96 -25.48 -2.05 -21.64
C ASN A 96 -25.01 -3.30 -20.88
N THR A 97 -24.33 -3.12 -19.75
CA THR A 97 -23.87 -4.23 -18.91
C THR A 97 -24.94 -4.59 -17.90
N SER A 98 -25.21 -5.89 -17.73
CA SER A 98 -26.13 -6.36 -16.71
C SER A 98 -25.68 -5.91 -15.32
N PRO A 99 -26.62 -5.45 -14.46
CA PRO A 99 -26.29 -5.19 -13.07
C PRO A 99 -25.63 -6.39 -12.43
N GLY A 100 -24.61 -6.17 -11.64
CA GLY A 100 -23.91 -7.26 -10.98
C GLY A 100 -22.68 -6.83 -10.20
N LYS A 101 -22.27 -7.71 -9.32
CA LYS A 101 -21.25 -7.51 -8.30
C LYS A 101 -19.87 -7.07 -8.83
N TYR A 102 -19.60 -7.24 -10.14
CA TYR A 102 -18.32 -6.88 -10.78
C TYR A 102 -18.47 -5.84 -11.88
N ASN A 103 -19.67 -5.33 -12.02
CA ASN A 103 -19.90 -4.25 -12.95
C ASN A 103 -19.63 -2.92 -12.25
N TYR A 104 -18.44 -2.38 -12.42
CA TYR A 104 -18.05 -1.07 -11.86
C TYR A 104 -18.89 0.11 -12.36
N TYR A 105 -19.77 -0.13 -13.31
CA TYR A 105 -20.80 0.81 -13.75
C TYR A 105 -22.15 0.59 -13.07
N ASP A 106 -22.25 -0.37 -12.14
CA ASP A 106 -23.43 -0.57 -11.30
C ASP A 106 -23.37 0.38 -10.10
N SER A 107 -24.48 1.03 -9.78
CA SER A 107 -24.58 1.96 -8.65
C SER A 107 -24.25 1.31 -7.29
N GLU A 108 -24.42 -0.01 -7.15
CA GLU A 108 -24.02 -0.76 -5.95
C GLU A 108 -22.50 -0.88 -5.82
N TRP A 109 -21.75 -0.63 -6.92
CA TRP A 109 -20.29 -0.70 -7.00
C TRP A 109 -19.66 0.66 -7.20
N HIS A 110 -20.30 1.69 -6.66
CA HIS A 110 -19.82 3.07 -6.78
C HIS A 110 -18.36 3.15 -6.32
N PRO A 111 -17.46 3.86 -7.05
CA PRO A 111 -16.07 4.01 -6.69
C PRO A 111 -15.84 4.63 -5.32
N TYR A 112 -16.77 5.47 -4.86
CA TYR A 112 -16.75 6.06 -3.53
C TYR A 112 -17.63 5.27 -2.56
N TYR A 113 -17.11 5.05 -1.36
CA TYR A 113 -17.86 4.40 -0.28
C TYR A 113 -18.96 5.33 0.24
N LYS A 114 -20.21 5.03 -0.09
CA LYS A 114 -21.37 5.86 0.31
C LYS A 114 -21.13 7.34 -0.04
N ASP A 115 -21.50 8.26 0.84
CA ASP A 115 -21.34 9.70 0.65
C ASP A 115 -20.02 10.23 1.25
N THR A 116 -18.94 9.47 1.16
CA THR A 116 -17.62 9.81 1.70
C THR A 116 -16.62 10.12 0.57
N ASP A 117 -15.42 10.59 0.96
CA ASP A 117 -14.26 10.75 0.05
C ASP A 117 -13.38 9.48 -0.03
N LEU A 118 -13.83 8.37 0.57
CA LEU A 118 -13.14 7.09 0.50
C LEU A 118 -13.35 6.46 -0.88
N HIS A 119 -12.29 6.38 -1.65
CA HIS A 119 -12.28 5.80 -2.98
C HIS A 119 -11.82 4.34 -2.93
N THR A 120 -12.40 3.48 -3.78
CA THR A 120 -11.98 2.07 -3.89
C THR A 120 -10.53 1.96 -4.34
N MET A 121 -9.78 1.11 -3.67
CA MET A 121 -8.39 0.81 -4.03
C MET A 121 -8.27 -0.36 -5.00
N GLN A 122 -9.31 -1.16 -5.13
CA GLN A 122 -9.27 -2.36 -5.96
C GLN A 122 -7.99 -3.17 -5.67
N SER A 123 -7.29 -3.64 -6.68
CA SER A 123 -6.08 -4.46 -6.52
C SER A 123 -4.91 -3.76 -5.82
N VAL A 124 -4.93 -2.44 -5.61
CA VAL A 124 -3.95 -1.78 -4.72
C VAL A 124 -4.08 -2.29 -3.28
N SER A 125 -5.24 -2.82 -2.88
CA SER A 125 -5.44 -3.51 -1.60
C SER A 125 -4.42 -4.62 -1.35
N LYS A 126 -3.98 -5.32 -2.41
CA LYS A 126 -2.96 -6.38 -2.35
C LYS A 126 -1.61 -5.87 -1.85
N SER A 127 -1.26 -4.60 -2.14
CA SER A 127 -0.04 -3.97 -1.64
C SER A 127 -0.09 -3.79 -0.12
N PHE A 128 -1.25 -3.46 0.42
CA PHE A 128 -1.45 -3.39 1.87
C PHE A 128 -1.44 -4.77 2.51
N THR A 129 -2.04 -5.78 1.87
CA THR A 129 -1.99 -7.18 2.31
C THR A 129 -0.54 -7.68 2.37
N SER A 130 0.25 -7.45 1.32
CA SER A 130 1.68 -7.76 1.28
C SER A 130 2.45 -7.04 2.41
N THR A 131 2.11 -5.77 2.67
CA THR A 131 2.69 -4.99 3.76
C THR A 131 2.37 -5.59 5.14
N ALA A 132 1.17 -6.12 5.35
CA ALA A 132 0.84 -6.83 6.59
C ALA A 132 1.73 -8.06 6.80
N ILE A 133 2.00 -8.82 5.76
CA ILE A 133 2.93 -9.97 5.83
C ILE A 133 4.35 -9.51 6.17
N ALA A 134 4.82 -8.38 5.59
CA ALA A 134 6.12 -7.80 5.91
C ALA A 134 6.24 -7.43 7.41
N ILE A 135 5.19 -6.80 7.93
CA ILE A 135 5.15 -6.41 9.35
C ILE A 135 5.09 -7.65 10.24
N ALA A 136 4.25 -8.64 9.90
CA ALA A 136 4.12 -9.88 10.65
C ALA A 136 5.44 -10.69 10.66
N ASN A 137 6.17 -10.70 9.53
CA ASN A 137 7.49 -11.32 9.46
C ASN A 137 8.50 -10.57 10.33
N LYS A 138 8.53 -9.24 10.27
CA LYS A 138 9.38 -8.40 11.12
C LYS A 138 9.10 -8.61 12.61
N ASN A 139 7.83 -8.75 12.98
CA ASN A 139 7.40 -8.94 14.38
C ASN A 139 7.61 -10.38 14.88
N GLY A 140 7.89 -11.33 14.00
CA GLY A 140 8.07 -12.74 14.33
C GLY A 140 6.75 -13.55 14.38
N ASP A 141 5.62 -12.95 14.00
CA ASP A 141 4.32 -13.63 13.86
C ASP A 141 4.35 -14.66 12.71
N ILE A 142 5.18 -14.36 11.68
CA ILE A 142 5.49 -15.23 10.55
C ILE A 142 7.01 -15.34 10.47
N PRO A 143 7.64 -16.35 11.06
CA PRO A 143 9.11 -16.37 11.23
C PRO A 143 9.88 -16.62 9.93
N ASP A 144 9.33 -17.38 8.98
CA ASP A 144 9.98 -17.71 7.71
C ASP A 144 8.99 -17.74 6.55
N LEU A 145 9.22 -16.92 5.53
CA LEU A 145 8.40 -16.88 4.32
C LEU A 145 8.56 -18.13 3.43
N ASN A 146 9.57 -18.96 3.65
CA ASN A 146 9.73 -20.24 2.97
C ASN A 146 8.90 -21.37 3.59
N GLU A 147 8.27 -21.12 4.75
CA GLU A 147 7.34 -22.08 5.34
C GLU A 147 6.18 -22.38 4.39
N LYS A 148 5.67 -23.62 4.50
CA LYS A 148 4.57 -24.07 3.64
C LYS A 148 3.26 -23.55 4.17
N ILE A 149 2.57 -22.76 3.35
CA ILE A 149 1.34 -22.06 3.75
C ILE A 149 0.25 -23.04 4.23
N MET A 150 0.21 -24.24 3.67
CA MET A 150 -0.75 -25.27 4.08
C MET A 150 -0.52 -25.80 5.51
N ASN A 151 0.64 -25.57 6.11
CA ASN A 151 0.89 -25.91 7.53
C ASN A 151 0.00 -25.07 8.46
N TYR A 152 -0.43 -23.90 8.04
CA TYR A 152 -1.33 -22.99 8.79
C TYR A 152 -2.80 -23.31 8.55
N PHE A 153 -3.15 -24.16 7.57
CA PHE A 153 -4.51 -24.44 7.11
C PHE A 153 -4.89 -25.91 7.21
N GLN A 154 -4.43 -26.58 8.28
CA GLN A 154 -4.64 -28.02 8.47
C GLN A 154 -6.12 -28.43 8.57
N GLU A 155 -7.00 -27.49 8.93
CA GLU A 155 -8.45 -27.69 8.95
C GLU A 155 -9.09 -27.66 7.55
N LEU A 156 -8.38 -27.15 6.52
CA LEU A 156 -8.89 -27.06 5.16
C LEU A 156 -8.51 -28.32 4.36
N THR A 157 -9.49 -28.87 3.69
CA THR A 157 -9.29 -30.02 2.81
C THR A 157 -9.72 -29.65 1.39
N SER A 158 -8.80 -29.79 0.44
CA SER A 158 -9.11 -29.56 -0.98
C SER A 158 -9.95 -30.67 -1.56
N LYS A 159 -10.96 -30.32 -2.37
CA LYS A 159 -11.71 -31.27 -3.21
C LYS A 159 -10.83 -31.90 -4.30
N ASN A 160 -9.75 -31.21 -4.69
CA ASN A 160 -8.78 -31.65 -5.68
C ASN A 160 -7.42 -31.90 -5.02
N PRO A 161 -7.24 -32.96 -4.25
CA PRO A 161 -6.00 -33.23 -3.53
C PRO A 161 -4.83 -33.39 -4.50
N ASN A 162 -3.75 -32.63 -4.21
CA ASN A 162 -2.52 -32.67 -5.00
C ASN A 162 -1.32 -32.39 -4.07
N GLN A 163 -0.28 -33.21 -4.16
CA GLN A 163 0.92 -33.06 -3.31
C GLN A 163 1.69 -31.79 -3.56
N LEU A 164 1.57 -31.18 -4.74
CA LEU A 164 2.20 -29.90 -5.05
C LEU A 164 1.67 -28.79 -4.14
N ARG A 165 0.38 -28.82 -3.77
CA ARG A 165 -0.22 -27.84 -2.87
C ARG A 165 0.53 -27.73 -1.53
N ASN A 166 0.99 -28.87 -1.00
CA ASN A 166 1.75 -28.91 0.25
C ASN A 166 3.17 -28.32 0.12
N LYS A 167 3.63 -28.04 -1.10
CA LYS A 167 4.93 -27.41 -1.37
C LYS A 167 4.86 -25.90 -1.50
N ILE A 168 3.67 -25.33 -1.59
CA ILE A 168 3.48 -23.88 -1.74
C ILE A 168 4.04 -23.18 -0.51
N SER A 169 5.03 -22.31 -0.68
CA SER A 169 5.53 -21.44 0.38
C SER A 169 4.71 -20.15 0.49
N ILE A 170 4.80 -19.46 1.61
CA ILE A 170 4.24 -18.12 1.77
C ILE A 170 4.82 -17.17 0.71
N LEU A 171 6.11 -17.30 0.41
CA LEU A 171 6.79 -16.51 -0.62
C LEU A 171 6.24 -16.77 -2.02
N ASP A 172 5.89 -18.03 -2.36
CA ASP A 172 5.26 -18.35 -3.64
C ASP A 172 3.91 -17.63 -3.80
N VAL A 173 3.13 -17.57 -2.71
CA VAL A 173 1.85 -16.84 -2.68
C VAL A 173 2.05 -15.33 -2.83
N LEU A 174 3.01 -14.74 -2.12
CA LEU A 174 3.35 -13.32 -2.24
C LEU A 174 3.78 -12.93 -3.65
N ASN A 175 4.49 -13.82 -4.33
CA ASN A 175 4.98 -13.62 -5.70
C ASN A 175 3.97 -14.03 -6.78
N MET A 176 2.75 -14.43 -6.41
CA MET A 176 1.74 -14.95 -7.34
C MET A 176 2.30 -16.08 -8.22
N SER A 177 3.01 -17.01 -7.59
CA SER A 177 3.67 -18.15 -8.23
C SER A 177 3.35 -19.47 -7.53
N SER A 178 2.22 -19.57 -6.84
CA SER A 178 1.81 -20.79 -6.12
C SER A 178 1.64 -22.02 -7.01
N GLY A 179 1.40 -21.80 -8.31
CA GLY A 179 1.08 -22.85 -9.27
C GLY A 179 -0.37 -23.30 -9.25
N ILE A 180 -1.24 -22.65 -8.46
CA ILE A 180 -2.70 -22.88 -8.47
C ILE A 180 -3.26 -22.46 -9.83
N GLU A 181 -4.13 -23.29 -10.41
CA GLU A 181 -4.84 -22.98 -11.65
C GLU A 181 -5.79 -21.81 -11.43
N TRP A 182 -5.58 -20.73 -12.19
CA TRP A 182 -6.36 -19.52 -12.04
C TRP A 182 -6.38 -18.71 -13.34
N ASP A 183 -7.56 -18.25 -13.72
CA ASP A 183 -7.72 -17.33 -14.84
C ASP A 183 -8.70 -16.21 -14.47
N GLU A 184 -8.16 -14.99 -14.40
CA GLU A 184 -8.91 -13.74 -14.23
C GLU A 184 -8.40 -12.64 -15.17
N SER A 185 -7.34 -12.93 -15.93
CA SER A 185 -6.68 -11.92 -16.78
C SER A 185 -7.04 -12.04 -18.25
N SER A 186 -7.53 -13.20 -18.69
CA SER A 186 -7.91 -13.45 -20.10
C SER A 186 -9.30 -12.94 -20.45
N MET A 187 -10.08 -12.51 -19.46
CA MET A 187 -11.48 -12.11 -19.61
C MET A 187 -11.84 -10.90 -18.74
N ALA A 188 -13.00 -10.30 -18.99
CA ALA A 188 -13.49 -9.19 -18.17
C ALA A 188 -13.93 -9.66 -16.77
N TYR A 189 -13.77 -8.81 -15.76
CA TYR A 189 -14.26 -9.08 -14.39
C TYR A 189 -15.79 -9.16 -14.28
N THR A 190 -16.53 -8.91 -15.36
CA THR A 190 -17.98 -9.17 -15.46
C THR A 190 -18.28 -10.57 -16.01
N ASP A 191 -17.26 -11.30 -16.49
CA ASP A 191 -17.44 -12.64 -17.02
C ASP A 191 -17.60 -13.67 -15.89
N ALA A 192 -18.72 -14.41 -15.94
CA ALA A 192 -19.02 -15.41 -14.91
C ALA A 192 -18.05 -16.61 -14.88
N SER A 193 -17.21 -16.78 -15.90
CA SER A 193 -16.20 -17.85 -15.94
C SER A 193 -14.88 -17.47 -15.27
N SER A 194 -14.66 -16.18 -14.97
CA SER A 194 -13.49 -15.72 -14.23
C SER A 194 -13.41 -16.36 -12.84
N ASN A 195 -12.24 -16.88 -12.47
CA ASN A 195 -12.02 -17.45 -11.14
C ASN A 195 -12.27 -16.41 -10.01
N CYS A 196 -11.89 -15.16 -10.22
CA CYS A 196 -12.15 -14.08 -9.26
C CYS A 196 -13.66 -13.93 -9.02
N VAL A 197 -14.46 -13.84 -10.10
CA VAL A 197 -15.92 -13.74 -10.03
C VAL A 197 -16.56 -14.95 -9.33
N GLN A 198 -16.07 -16.16 -9.64
CA GLN A 198 -16.58 -17.39 -9.02
C GLN A 198 -16.21 -17.46 -7.54
N MET A 199 -14.98 -17.06 -7.17
CA MET A 199 -14.55 -16.98 -5.78
C MET A 199 -15.46 -16.05 -4.98
N GLU A 200 -15.68 -14.84 -5.44
CA GLU A 200 -16.48 -13.87 -4.74
C GLU A 200 -17.98 -14.23 -4.66
N LYS A 201 -18.49 -15.03 -5.61
CA LYS A 201 -19.84 -15.62 -5.54
C LYS A 201 -19.95 -16.79 -4.56
N SER A 202 -18.82 -17.38 -4.19
CA SER A 202 -18.79 -18.49 -3.24
C SER A 202 -19.05 -18.02 -1.81
N SER A 203 -19.50 -18.94 -0.97
CA SER A 203 -19.70 -18.66 0.46
C SER A 203 -18.40 -18.68 1.28
N ASP A 204 -17.32 -19.23 0.71
CA ASP A 204 -16.01 -19.34 1.37
C ASP A 204 -14.90 -19.16 0.33
N TRP A 205 -14.33 -17.96 0.30
CA TRP A 205 -13.33 -17.57 -0.69
C TRP A 205 -12.03 -18.36 -0.53
N VAL A 206 -11.59 -18.58 0.70
CA VAL A 206 -10.37 -19.33 0.99
C VAL A 206 -10.52 -20.79 0.54
N GLN A 207 -11.65 -21.41 0.89
CA GLN A 207 -11.93 -22.79 0.45
C GLN A 207 -12.04 -22.89 -1.07
N TYR A 208 -12.64 -21.89 -1.72
CA TYR A 208 -12.70 -21.85 -3.19
C TYR A 208 -11.30 -21.92 -3.81
N VAL A 209 -10.33 -21.13 -3.29
CA VAL A 209 -8.94 -21.12 -3.76
C VAL A 209 -8.25 -22.46 -3.50
N ILE A 210 -8.45 -23.02 -2.32
CA ILE A 210 -7.88 -24.33 -1.95
C ILE A 210 -8.46 -25.47 -2.82
N ASP A 211 -9.66 -25.32 -3.32
CA ASP A 211 -10.32 -26.31 -4.19
C ASP A 211 -9.86 -26.26 -5.66
N GLN A 212 -9.12 -25.22 -6.09
CA GLN A 212 -8.62 -25.17 -7.47
C GLN A 212 -7.56 -26.26 -7.74
N ASN A 213 -7.38 -26.66 -9.00
CA ASN A 213 -6.32 -27.57 -9.40
C ASN A 213 -4.93 -26.92 -9.24
N MET A 214 -3.89 -27.72 -9.40
CA MET A 214 -2.51 -27.25 -9.57
C MET A 214 -2.16 -27.34 -11.06
N ALA A 215 -1.77 -26.20 -11.65
CA ALA A 215 -1.37 -26.10 -13.04
C ALA A 215 0.15 -26.18 -13.23
N HIS A 216 0.92 -25.76 -12.21
CA HIS A 216 2.39 -25.69 -12.25
C HIS A 216 3.00 -26.06 -10.90
N ASP A 217 4.29 -26.38 -10.91
CA ASP A 217 5.07 -26.49 -9.67
C ASP A 217 5.17 -25.10 -8.99
N PRO A 218 5.01 -25.01 -7.66
CA PRO A 218 5.17 -23.76 -6.91
C PRO A 218 6.53 -23.10 -7.16
N GLY A 219 6.54 -21.76 -7.27
CA GLY A 219 7.72 -20.95 -7.50
C GLY A 219 8.21 -20.92 -8.95
N THR A 220 7.54 -21.60 -9.90
CA THR A 220 8.06 -21.74 -11.27
C THR A 220 7.45 -20.79 -12.29
N LYS A 221 6.22 -20.30 -12.04
CA LYS A 221 5.52 -19.46 -13.00
C LYS A 221 4.65 -18.41 -12.30
N PHE A 222 4.84 -17.15 -12.66
CA PHE A 222 3.93 -16.06 -12.27
C PHE A 222 2.57 -16.27 -12.96
N ASN A 223 1.51 -16.15 -12.17
CA ASN A 223 0.13 -16.11 -12.66
C ASN A 223 -0.68 -15.20 -11.74
N TYR A 224 -1.15 -14.05 -12.26
CA TYR A 224 -1.93 -13.12 -11.47
C TYR A 224 -3.16 -13.79 -10.88
N ASN A 225 -3.27 -13.78 -9.55
CA ASN A 225 -4.26 -14.56 -8.82
C ASN A 225 -4.76 -13.79 -7.57
N SER A 226 -5.94 -13.22 -7.68
CA SER A 226 -6.59 -12.50 -6.56
C SER A 226 -6.88 -13.43 -5.38
N GLY A 227 -7.16 -14.70 -5.65
CA GLY A 227 -7.43 -15.70 -4.60
C GLY A 227 -6.24 -15.95 -3.68
N GLU A 228 -5.01 -15.85 -4.20
CA GLU A 228 -3.81 -16.02 -3.37
C GLU A 228 -3.73 -14.99 -2.25
N THR A 229 -4.19 -13.76 -2.47
CA THR A 229 -4.20 -12.74 -1.42
C THR A 229 -5.19 -13.06 -0.29
N MET A 230 -6.24 -13.84 -0.58
CA MET A 230 -7.15 -14.33 0.46
C MET A 230 -6.48 -15.35 1.39
N LEU A 231 -5.52 -16.15 0.85
CA LEU A 231 -4.70 -17.04 1.68
C LEU A 231 -3.81 -16.22 2.63
N LEU A 232 -3.29 -15.07 2.19
CA LEU A 232 -2.49 -14.17 3.05
C LEU A 232 -3.35 -13.51 4.14
N SER A 233 -4.57 -13.07 3.83
CA SER A 233 -5.51 -12.58 4.84
C SER A 233 -5.80 -13.64 5.91
N LYS A 234 -6.07 -14.88 5.47
CA LYS A 234 -6.26 -16.01 6.38
C LYS A 234 -5.02 -16.33 7.19
N LEU A 235 -3.83 -16.19 6.60
CA LEU A 235 -2.55 -16.41 7.29
C LEU A 235 -2.38 -15.40 8.44
N ILE A 236 -2.58 -14.11 8.22
CA ILE A 236 -2.55 -13.08 9.27
C ILE A 236 -3.51 -13.46 10.40
N ASN A 237 -4.76 -13.80 10.07
CA ASN A 237 -5.73 -14.20 11.08
C ASN A 237 -5.27 -15.43 11.90
N LYS A 238 -4.63 -16.41 11.28
CA LYS A 238 -4.13 -17.61 11.95
C LYS A 238 -2.92 -17.36 12.84
N THR A 239 -2.00 -16.50 12.43
CA THR A 239 -0.74 -16.28 13.14
C THR A 239 -0.86 -15.24 14.23
N THR A 240 -1.73 -14.23 14.06
CA THR A 240 -1.87 -13.11 14.99
C THR A 240 -3.16 -13.16 15.82
N GLY A 241 -4.15 -13.94 15.39
CA GLY A 241 -5.50 -13.93 15.98
C GLY A 241 -6.35 -12.72 15.59
N MET A 242 -5.80 -11.78 14.82
CA MET A 242 -6.48 -10.56 14.37
C MET A 242 -6.99 -10.69 12.94
N ASP A 243 -8.03 -9.93 12.60
CA ASP A 243 -8.39 -9.75 11.19
C ASP A 243 -7.35 -8.84 10.50
N LEU A 244 -7.17 -8.98 9.18
CA LEU A 244 -6.16 -8.24 8.43
C LEU A 244 -6.34 -6.71 8.55
N ALA A 245 -7.60 -6.23 8.49
CA ALA A 245 -7.89 -4.80 8.61
C ALA A 245 -7.48 -4.27 9.99
N ASP A 246 -7.85 -4.98 11.07
CA ASP A 246 -7.50 -4.63 12.45
C ASP A 246 -5.98 -4.69 12.66
N TYR A 247 -5.31 -5.71 12.11
CA TYR A 247 -3.86 -5.85 12.19
C TYR A 247 -3.14 -4.67 11.53
N LEU A 248 -3.61 -4.22 10.37
CA LEU A 248 -3.03 -3.06 9.69
C LEU A 248 -3.42 -1.74 10.36
N GLU A 249 -4.58 -1.63 10.98
CA GLU A 249 -4.94 -0.45 11.77
C GLU A 249 -3.93 -0.24 12.90
N ASP A 250 -3.63 -1.28 13.67
CA ASP A 250 -2.72 -1.23 14.81
C ASP A 250 -1.25 -1.03 14.39
N ASN A 251 -0.82 -1.69 13.33
CA ASN A 251 0.60 -1.81 12.99
C ASN A 251 1.08 -0.88 11.87
N LEU A 252 0.15 -0.29 11.10
CA LEU A 252 0.46 0.59 9.99
C LEU A 252 -0.36 1.88 10.02
N PHE A 253 -1.68 1.80 9.91
CA PHE A 253 -2.52 2.96 9.64
C PHE A 253 -2.45 4.00 10.77
N SER A 254 -2.56 3.58 12.03
CA SER A 254 -2.41 4.47 13.19
C SER A 254 -1.06 5.19 13.21
N LYS A 255 0.02 4.50 12.81
CA LYS A 255 1.38 5.04 12.82
C LYS A 255 1.61 6.10 11.75
N ILE A 256 1.01 5.92 10.56
CA ILE A 256 1.12 6.90 9.47
C ILE A 256 -0.03 7.91 9.46
N GLY A 257 -0.89 7.88 10.47
CA GLY A 257 -1.98 8.85 10.66
C GLY A 257 -3.19 8.63 9.77
N ILE A 258 -3.53 7.37 9.44
CA ILE A 258 -4.79 6.96 8.84
C ILE A 258 -5.70 6.48 9.99
N ASN A 259 -6.22 7.43 10.77
CA ASN A 259 -6.99 7.11 11.98
C ASN A 259 -8.47 6.97 11.64
N ASN A 260 -9.02 5.76 11.68
CA ASN A 260 -10.44 5.46 11.45
C ASN A 260 -11.02 6.07 10.15
N ASN A 261 -10.16 6.38 9.17
CA ASN A 261 -10.53 7.00 7.90
C ASN A 261 -10.29 6.03 6.75
N PHE A 262 -10.76 4.81 6.89
CA PHE A 262 -10.77 3.80 5.85
C PHE A 262 -12.02 2.91 6.00
N PHE A 263 -12.32 2.20 4.94
CA PHE A 263 -13.30 1.13 4.94
C PHE A 263 -12.69 -0.07 4.23
N TRP A 264 -12.88 -1.27 4.78
CA TRP A 264 -12.44 -2.50 4.15
C TRP A 264 -13.59 -3.51 4.11
N LYS A 265 -13.90 -4.02 2.94
CA LYS A 265 -14.93 -5.04 2.75
C LYS A 265 -14.51 -6.36 3.41
N HIS A 266 -15.51 -7.18 3.72
CA HIS A 266 -15.30 -8.52 4.26
C HIS A 266 -16.00 -9.56 3.39
N THR A 267 -15.43 -10.76 3.38
CA THR A 267 -16.01 -11.93 2.75
C THR A 267 -17.26 -12.39 3.51
N PRO A 268 -18.08 -13.29 2.93
CA PRO A 268 -19.23 -13.87 3.64
C PRO A 268 -18.87 -14.57 4.97
N LYS A 269 -17.61 -15.01 5.12
CA LYS A 269 -17.08 -15.63 6.34
C LYS A 269 -16.48 -14.63 7.34
N GLY A 270 -16.58 -13.31 7.06
CA GLY A 270 -16.07 -12.26 7.94
C GLY A 270 -14.55 -12.04 7.89
N LEU A 271 -13.85 -12.62 6.92
CA LEU A 271 -12.44 -12.34 6.69
C LEU A 271 -12.30 -11.09 5.84
N THR A 272 -11.32 -10.23 6.12
CA THR A 272 -11.04 -9.04 5.30
C THR A 272 -10.81 -9.43 3.83
N ASP A 273 -11.49 -8.74 2.93
CA ASP A 273 -11.33 -8.85 1.47
C ASP A 273 -9.97 -8.25 1.05
N ALA A 274 -8.94 -9.09 1.11
CA ALA A 274 -7.55 -8.70 0.87
C ALA A 274 -7.22 -8.43 -0.61
N GLU A 275 -8.10 -8.86 -1.51
CA GLU A 275 -7.82 -8.78 -2.95
C GLU A 275 -8.20 -7.45 -3.57
N GLY A 276 -9.25 -6.78 -3.03
CA GLY A 276 -9.80 -5.58 -3.66
C GLY A 276 -10.65 -4.69 -2.76
N GLY A 277 -10.88 -5.07 -1.49
CA GLY A 277 -11.91 -4.49 -0.64
C GLY A 277 -11.58 -3.18 0.06
N LEU A 278 -10.34 -2.66 -0.01
CA LEU A 278 -9.93 -1.45 0.69
C LEU A 278 -10.45 -0.17 0.02
N TYR A 279 -10.87 0.78 0.85
CA TYR A 279 -11.22 2.16 0.46
C TYR A 279 -10.41 3.15 1.28
N LEU A 280 -9.76 4.10 0.62
CA LEU A 280 -8.95 5.17 1.24
C LEU A 280 -9.23 6.51 0.55
N THR A 281 -8.89 7.60 1.25
CA THR A 281 -8.77 8.89 0.59
C THR A 281 -7.49 8.97 -0.25
N PRO A 282 -7.42 9.80 -1.30
CA PRO A 282 -6.18 10.02 -2.05
C PRO A 282 -5.02 10.50 -1.16
N ARG A 283 -5.30 11.30 -0.13
CA ARG A 283 -4.29 11.79 0.82
C ARG A 283 -3.74 10.67 1.69
N ASP A 284 -4.56 9.71 2.09
CA ASP A 284 -4.13 8.58 2.91
C ASP A 284 -3.38 7.54 2.07
N LEU A 285 -3.82 7.30 0.82
CA LEU A 285 -3.04 6.52 -0.13
C LEU A 285 -1.65 7.14 -0.36
N ALA A 286 -1.56 8.48 -0.45
CA ALA A 286 -0.28 9.18 -0.59
C ALA A 286 0.63 9.00 0.63
N LYS A 287 0.09 8.87 1.86
CA LYS A 287 0.89 8.54 3.05
C LYS A 287 1.55 7.17 2.92
N PHE A 288 0.81 6.18 2.43
CA PHE A 288 1.38 4.86 2.16
C PHE A 288 2.48 4.94 1.09
N GLY A 289 2.23 5.63 -0.03
CA GLY A 289 3.27 5.87 -1.04
C GLY A 289 4.49 6.59 -0.48
N TYR A 290 4.30 7.55 0.44
CA TYR A 290 5.39 8.26 1.09
C TYR A 290 6.20 7.39 2.05
N LEU A 291 5.55 6.45 2.76
CA LEU A 291 6.24 5.41 3.55
C LEU A 291 7.15 4.55 2.67
N ILE A 292 6.65 4.07 1.53
CA ILE A 292 7.43 3.26 0.58
C ILE A 292 8.61 4.08 0.02
N LEU A 293 8.38 5.34 -0.38
CA LEU A 293 9.43 6.25 -0.86
C LEU A 293 10.55 6.46 0.17
N ASN A 294 10.22 6.44 1.45
CA ASN A 294 11.17 6.54 2.57
C ASN A 294 11.63 5.17 3.07
N LYS A 295 11.59 4.14 2.23
CA LYS A 295 12.13 2.81 2.53
C LYS A 295 11.54 2.17 3.79
N GLY A 296 10.26 2.41 4.02
CA GLY A 296 9.54 1.87 5.18
C GLY A 296 9.76 2.61 6.49
N ASN A 297 10.53 3.71 6.47
CA ASN A 297 10.69 4.57 7.64
C ASN A 297 9.63 5.67 7.66
N TRP A 298 9.08 5.94 8.85
CA TRP A 298 8.13 7.01 9.08
C TRP A 298 8.52 7.77 10.34
N ASP A 299 8.99 9.00 10.19
CA ASP A 299 9.39 9.91 11.29
C ASP A 299 10.36 9.26 12.31
N GLY A 300 11.31 8.45 11.81
CA GLY A 300 12.28 7.72 12.62
C GLY A 300 11.85 6.32 13.05
N ASP A 301 10.59 5.93 12.88
CA ASP A 301 10.12 4.57 13.11
C ASP A 301 10.23 3.73 11.83
N GLN A 302 11.04 2.67 11.86
CA GLN A 302 11.14 1.71 10.76
C GLN A 302 9.94 0.76 10.79
N ILE A 303 8.83 1.14 10.16
CA ILE A 303 7.60 0.35 10.11
C ILE A 303 7.80 -0.91 9.27
N LEU A 304 8.35 -0.76 8.05
CA LEU A 304 8.65 -1.88 7.15
C LEU A 304 10.17 -2.12 7.08
N PRO A 305 10.62 -3.37 6.97
CA PRO A 305 12.03 -3.63 6.68
C PRO A 305 12.47 -2.96 5.37
N GLU A 306 13.63 -2.29 5.35
CA GLU A 306 14.14 -1.65 4.13
C GLU A 306 14.35 -2.69 3.02
N GLU A 307 14.83 -3.89 3.38
CA GLU A 307 15.02 -4.98 2.42
C GLU A 307 13.72 -5.40 1.75
N TRP A 308 12.60 -5.39 2.48
CA TRP A 308 11.29 -5.65 1.89
C TRP A 308 10.92 -4.60 0.85
N VAL A 309 11.07 -3.32 1.19
CA VAL A 309 10.77 -2.23 0.27
C VAL A 309 11.64 -2.29 -0.98
N ASN A 310 12.93 -2.62 -0.83
CA ASN A 310 13.84 -2.77 -1.97
C ASN A 310 13.51 -3.95 -2.89
N GLN A 311 12.70 -4.92 -2.46
CA GLN A 311 12.29 -6.08 -3.28
C GLN A 311 11.03 -5.81 -4.11
N ILE A 312 10.24 -4.77 -3.78
CA ILE A 312 9.02 -4.41 -4.53
C ILE A 312 9.29 -3.41 -5.67
N HIS A 313 10.54 -3.11 -6.00
CA HIS A 313 10.95 -2.19 -7.07
C HIS A 313 11.45 -2.93 -8.31
#